data_5138964b87ae97cbb8e3a185c182fe04
#
_entry.id   5138964b87ae97cbb8e3a185c182fe04
#
_cell.length_a   1.000
_cell.length_b   1.000
_cell.length_c   1.000
_cell.angle_alpha   90.00
_cell.angle_beta   90.00
_cell.angle_gamma   90.00
#
_symmetry.space_group_name_H-M   'P 1'
#
loop_
_entity.id
_entity.type
_entity.pdbx_description
1 polymer ?
#
loop_
_entity_poly.entity_id
_entity_poly.type
_entity_poly.pdbx_seq_one_letter_code
_entity_poly.pdbx_strand_id
1 'polypeptide(L)'
;EVNKANTTFIDTILEHSHDGRIHCDFHPLRSDGGGTVTGRFSSSNPNLQQIPARDPYIKKLIRGLFIPEEGSKWGSFDYASQEPRWLVHYCATLTGFDRHPQIDDVVDLYHKGEADFHQIVADIAGIPRKQAKTVNLGLMYGMGKGKLANILDLSVEEATALLNKYNDKVPFLKSISEKTTRKASESGIIRTWLGRKCRFNMYEPKSYKYNKAMPMKEAINEYGGKGSIRRAFTYKALNRLIQGSS
;
A
#
# COMPACT_ATOMS: atom_id res chain seq x y z
N GLU A 1 -26.09 -2.62 0.04
CA GLU A 1 -25.12 -3.58 -0.54
C GLU A 1 -25.65 -4.25 -1.80
N VAL A 2 -26.93 -4.70 -1.83
CA VAL A 2 -27.55 -5.35 -3.01
C VAL A 2 -27.50 -4.42 -4.24
N ASN A 3 -27.90 -3.16 -4.12
CA ASN A 3 -27.85 -2.20 -5.22
C ASN A 3 -26.42 -2.02 -5.77
N LYS A 4 -25.42 -1.99 -4.87
CA LYS A 4 -24.03 -1.90 -5.29
C LYS A 4 -23.56 -3.17 -6.00
N ALA A 5 -24.01 -4.35 -5.58
CA ALA A 5 -23.70 -5.61 -6.26
C ALA A 5 -24.27 -5.63 -7.67
N ASN A 6 -25.50 -5.20 -7.85
CA ASN A 6 -26.16 -5.15 -9.16
C ASN A 6 -25.48 -4.13 -10.07
N THR A 7 -25.45 -2.84 -9.70
CA THR A 7 -25.00 -1.77 -10.60
C THR A 7 -23.48 -1.77 -10.84
N THR A 8 -22.68 -2.11 -9.83
CA THR A 8 -21.21 -2.04 -9.94
C THR A 8 -20.62 -3.33 -10.55
N PHE A 9 -21.26 -4.47 -10.35
CA PHE A 9 -20.70 -5.74 -10.80
C PHE A 9 -21.54 -6.41 -11.86
N ILE A 10 -22.82 -6.69 -11.61
CA ILE A 10 -23.65 -7.50 -12.54
C ILE A 10 -23.89 -6.71 -13.82
N ASP A 11 -24.40 -5.49 -13.73
CA ASP A 11 -24.70 -4.68 -14.92
C ASP A 11 -23.43 -4.42 -15.74
N THR A 12 -22.32 -4.08 -15.05
CA THR A 12 -21.04 -3.86 -15.71
C THR A 12 -20.48 -5.12 -16.38
N ILE A 13 -20.65 -6.31 -15.77
CA ILE A 13 -20.22 -7.58 -16.35
C ILE A 13 -21.05 -7.88 -17.60
N LEU A 14 -22.38 -7.70 -17.53
CA LEU A 14 -23.27 -7.93 -18.66
C LEU A 14 -23.01 -6.98 -19.82
N GLU A 15 -22.79 -5.68 -19.52
CA GLU A 15 -22.47 -4.66 -20.53
C GLU A 15 -21.18 -4.97 -21.30
N HIS A 16 -20.18 -5.53 -20.62
CA HIS A 16 -18.87 -5.85 -21.22
C HIS A 16 -18.73 -7.34 -21.63
N SER A 17 -19.81 -8.09 -21.58
CA SER A 17 -19.81 -9.48 -22.05
C SER A 17 -20.01 -9.55 -23.57
N HIS A 18 -19.09 -10.24 -24.24
CA HIS A 18 -19.17 -10.52 -25.69
C HIS A 18 -18.85 -12.00 -25.94
N ASP A 19 -19.71 -12.70 -26.60
CA ASP A 19 -19.60 -14.14 -26.89
C ASP A 19 -19.22 -14.99 -25.66
N GLY A 20 -19.88 -14.72 -24.53
CA GLY A 20 -19.63 -15.41 -23.27
C GLY A 20 -18.30 -15.07 -22.58
N ARG A 21 -17.60 -14.09 -23.08
CA ARG A 21 -16.32 -13.59 -22.51
C ARG A 21 -16.42 -12.16 -22.05
N ILE A 22 -15.59 -11.81 -21.08
CA ILE A 22 -15.42 -10.44 -20.61
C ILE A 22 -13.99 -10.01 -20.92
N HIS A 23 -13.87 -8.91 -21.63
CA HIS A 23 -12.60 -8.28 -21.96
C HIS A 23 -12.44 -7.01 -21.13
N CYS A 24 -11.27 -6.83 -20.53
CA CYS A 24 -10.94 -5.59 -19.81
C CYS A 24 -9.63 -5.02 -20.31
N ASP A 25 -9.44 -3.73 -20.13
CA ASP A 25 -8.18 -3.07 -20.39
C ASP A 25 -7.22 -3.26 -19.21
N PHE A 26 -5.99 -3.70 -19.49
CA PHE A 26 -4.90 -3.74 -18.52
C PHE A 26 -3.95 -2.58 -18.74
N HIS A 27 -3.64 -1.84 -17.66
CA HIS A 27 -2.74 -0.70 -17.68
C HIS A 27 -1.43 -1.06 -16.94
N PRO A 28 -0.37 -1.46 -17.67
CA PRO A 28 0.93 -1.78 -17.06
C PRO A 28 1.73 -0.54 -16.69
N LEU A 29 1.45 0.59 -17.34
CA LEU A 29 2.12 1.87 -17.13
C LEU A 29 1.13 2.95 -16.73
N ARG A 30 1.58 3.91 -15.92
CA ARG A 30 0.78 5.08 -15.58
C ARG A 30 0.60 5.99 -16.79
N SER A 31 -0.67 6.24 -17.15
CA SER A 31 -1.10 7.18 -18.18
C SER A 31 -2.34 7.94 -17.69
N ASP A 32 -2.88 8.81 -18.54
CA ASP A 32 -4.13 9.51 -18.25
C ASP A 32 -5.32 8.54 -18.21
N GLY A 33 -5.27 7.44 -18.96
CA GLY A 33 -6.29 6.39 -18.97
C GLY A 33 -6.25 5.42 -17.80
N GLY A 34 -5.18 5.42 -16.97
CA GLY A 34 -5.07 4.49 -15.84
C GLY A 34 -3.64 4.19 -15.43
N GLY A 35 -3.46 3.03 -14.80
CA GLY A 35 -2.16 2.56 -14.33
C GLY A 35 -1.80 3.04 -12.92
N THR A 36 -0.75 2.47 -12.35
CA THR A 36 -0.28 2.76 -11.01
C THR A 36 1.12 3.37 -11.01
N VAL A 37 1.46 4.16 -10.01
CA VAL A 37 2.81 4.72 -9.84
C VAL A 37 3.83 3.70 -9.35
N THR A 38 3.38 2.53 -8.92
CA THR A 38 4.22 1.44 -8.39
C THR A 38 4.60 0.42 -9.45
N GLY A 39 3.92 0.39 -10.61
CA GLY A 39 4.11 -0.56 -11.69
C GLY A 39 3.26 -1.83 -11.56
N ARG A 40 2.36 -1.89 -10.57
CA ARG A 40 1.31 -2.90 -10.55
C ARG A 40 0.34 -2.65 -11.70
N PHE A 41 -0.24 -3.69 -12.27
CA PHE A 41 -1.33 -3.55 -13.22
C PHE A 41 -2.55 -2.91 -12.55
N SER A 42 -3.26 -2.09 -13.27
CA SER A 42 -4.66 -1.77 -12.99
C SER A 42 -5.52 -2.20 -14.17
N SER A 43 -6.81 -2.37 -13.95
CA SER A 43 -7.76 -2.69 -15.03
C SER A 43 -8.93 -1.73 -15.04
N SER A 44 -9.51 -1.55 -16.23
CA SER A 44 -10.73 -0.77 -16.46
C SER A 44 -11.54 -1.43 -17.59
N ASN A 45 -12.78 -0.98 -17.77
CA ASN A 45 -13.67 -1.40 -18.87
C ASN A 45 -13.84 -2.93 -18.99
N PRO A 46 -14.25 -3.66 -17.95
CA PRO A 46 -14.50 -3.29 -16.56
C PRO A 46 -13.26 -3.47 -15.64
N ASN A 47 -13.33 -2.94 -14.41
CA ASN A 47 -12.27 -3.19 -13.44
C ASN A 47 -12.43 -4.55 -12.75
N LEU A 48 -11.88 -5.61 -13.36
CA LEU A 48 -11.97 -6.98 -12.85
C LEU A 48 -11.17 -7.22 -11.57
N GLN A 49 -10.26 -6.31 -11.18
CA GLN A 49 -9.52 -6.41 -9.92
C GLN A 49 -10.37 -6.03 -8.69
N GLN A 50 -11.54 -5.43 -8.89
CA GLN A 50 -12.44 -5.03 -7.82
C GLN A 50 -13.58 -6.04 -7.55
N ILE A 51 -13.56 -7.20 -8.20
CA ILE A 51 -14.57 -8.25 -7.98
C ILE A 51 -14.61 -8.62 -6.48
N PRO A 52 -15.80 -8.65 -5.86
CA PRO A 52 -15.98 -8.84 -4.44
C PRO A 52 -15.27 -10.09 -3.90
N ALA A 53 -14.62 -9.94 -2.74
CA ALA A 53 -13.91 -11.04 -2.09
C ALA A 53 -14.16 -11.12 -0.56
N ARG A 54 -14.76 -10.09 0.04
CA ARG A 54 -14.89 -9.99 1.51
C ARG A 54 -16.15 -10.66 2.04
N ASP A 55 -17.29 -10.42 1.39
CA ASP A 55 -18.54 -11.08 1.73
C ASP A 55 -18.56 -12.48 1.07
N PRO A 56 -18.71 -13.58 1.86
CA PRO A 56 -18.65 -14.93 1.32
C PRO A 56 -19.76 -15.24 0.29
N TYR A 57 -20.96 -14.70 0.53
CA TYR A 57 -22.12 -14.94 -0.34
C TYR A 57 -21.96 -14.20 -1.68
N ILE A 58 -21.71 -12.90 -1.63
CA ILE A 58 -21.48 -12.08 -2.83
C ILE A 58 -20.25 -12.57 -3.60
N LYS A 59 -19.17 -12.92 -2.89
CA LYS A 59 -17.98 -13.54 -3.50
C LYS A 59 -18.34 -14.80 -4.30
N LYS A 60 -19.11 -15.70 -3.72
CA LYS A 60 -19.51 -16.95 -4.38
C LYS A 60 -20.35 -16.69 -5.62
N LEU A 61 -21.33 -15.78 -5.53
CA LEU A 61 -22.20 -15.45 -6.65
C LEU A 61 -21.42 -14.81 -7.80
N ILE A 62 -20.71 -13.71 -7.54
CA ILE A 62 -20.07 -12.92 -8.60
C ILE A 62 -18.85 -13.65 -9.19
N ARG A 63 -17.98 -14.23 -8.35
CA ARG A 63 -16.81 -14.98 -8.86
C ARG A 63 -17.19 -16.29 -9.51
N GLY A 64 -18.33 -16.89 -9.14
CA GLY A 64 -18.85 -18.09 -9.76
C GLY A 64 -19.33 -17.90 -11.21
N LEU A 65 -19.51 -16.64 -11.66
CA LEU A 65 -19.82 -16.34 -13.06
C LEU A 65 -18.62 -16.53 -13.99
N PHE A 66 -17.40 -16.50 -13.44
CA PHE A 66 -16.17 -16.68 -14.21
C PHE A 66 -15.77 -18.14 -14.16
N ILE A 67 -15.93 -18.81 -15.29
CA ILE A 67 -15.59 -20.22 -15.47
C ILE A 67 -14.46 -20.37 -16.50
N PRO A 68 -13.61 -21.40 -16.42
CA PRO A 68 -12.68 -21.71 -17.50
C PRO A 68 -13.38 -22.20 -18.72
N GLU A 69 -12.74 -22.15 -19.87
CA GLU A 69 -13.19 -22.84 -21.08
C GLU A 69 -13.29 -24.34 -20.85
N GLU A 70 -14.13 -25.01 -21.68
CA GLU A 70 -14.21 -26.45 -21.65
C GLU A 70 -12.83 -27.10 -21.86
N GLY A 71 -12.49 -28.08 -21.06
CA GLY A 71 -11.18 -28.73 -21.06
C GLY A 71 -10.06 -27.95 -20.35
N SER A 72 -10.31 -26.71 -19.89
CA SER A 72 -9.35 -25.86 -19.16
C SER A 72 -9.65 -25.84 -17.68
N LYS A 73 -8.67 -25.36 -16.87
CA LYS A 73 -8.80 -25.19 -15.42
C LYS A 73 -8.29 -23.82 -15.00
N TRP A 74 -8.89 -23.24 -13.95
CA TRP A 74 -8.35 -22.08 -13.29
C TRP A 74 -7.22 -22.47 -12.33
N GLY A 75 -6.07 -21.78 -12.45
CA GLY A 75 -5.02 -21.76 -11.42
C GLY A 75 -5.02 -20.43 -10.69
N SER A 76 -5.03 -20.44 -9.36
CA SER A 76 -4.88 -19.23 -8.54
C SER A 76 -3.57 -19.32 -7.77
N PHE A 77 -2.65 -18.39 -8.03
CA PHE A 77 -1.34 -18.33 -7.41
C PHE A 77 -1.19 -16.97 -6.72
N ASP A 78 -0.86 -16.96 -5.44
CA ASP A 78 -0.65 -15.75 -4.66
C ASP A 78 0.57 -15.90 -3.74
N TYR A 79 1.40 -14.87 -3.68
CA TYR A 79 2.54 -14.85 -2.77
C TYR A 79 2.08 -14.59 -1.34
N ALA A 80 2.39 -15.51 -0.45
CA ALA A 80 2.10 -15.32 0.96
C ALA A 80 2.89 -14.14 1.54
N SER A 81 2.15 -13.13 2.04
CA SER A 81 2.74 -11.98 2.75
C SER A 81 3.84 -11.25 1.97
N GLN A 82 3.65 -11.03 0.65
CA GLN A 82 4.67 -10.43 -0.21
C GLN A 82 5.15 -9.05 0.30
N GLU A 83 4.26 -8.14 0.65
CA GLU A 83 4.62 -6.81 1.14
C GLU A 83 5.41 -6.85 2.47
N PRO A 84 5.00 -7.62 3.49
CA PRO A 84 5.81 -7.83 4.69
C PRO A 84 7.20 -8.42 4.41
N ARG A 85 7.34 -9.33 3.46
CA ARG A 85 8.66 -9.88 3.07
C ARG A 85 9.57 -8.80 2.52
N TRP A 86 9.06 -7.93 1.63
CA TRP A 86 9.81 -6.79 1.13
C TRP A 86 10.17 -5.80 2.23
N LEU A 87 9.26 -5.54 3.17
CA LEU A 87 9.54 -4.66 4.31
C LEU A 87 10.71 -5.18 5.15
N VAL A 88 10.68 -6.45 5.53
CA VAL A 88 11.76 -7.11 6.29
C VAL A 88 13.06 -7.10 5.50
N HIS A 89 13.02 -7.44 4.21
CA HIS A 89 14.18 -7.39 3.34
C HIS A 89 14.84 -6.00 3.32
N TYR A 90 14.06 -4.94 3.16
CA TYR A 90 14.58 -3.58 3.20
C TYR A 90 15.14 -3.18 4.57
N CYS A 91 14.50 -3.60 5.67
CA CYS A 91 15.03 -3.37 7.00
C CYS A 91 16.38 -4.06 7.22
N ALA A 92 16.59 -5.22 6.61
CA ALA A 92 17.82 -6.01 6.74
C ALA A 92 18.95 -5.57 5.82
N THR A 93 18.64 -5.01 4.63
CA THR A 93 19.62 -4.84 3.54
C THR A 93 19.88 -3.40 3.10
N LEU A 94 19.02 -2.44 3.43
CA LEU A 94 19.25 -1.05 3.01
C LEU A 94 20.48 -0.46 3.69
N THR A 95 21.47 -0.10 2.89
CA THR A 95 22.68 0.60 3.35
C THR A 95 22.36 1.95 3.99
N GLY A 96 23.07 2.29 5.07
CA GLY A 96 22.84 3.51 5.86
C GLY A 96 21.71 3.39 6.90
N PHE A 97 21.23 2.16 7.13
CA PHE A 97 20.43 1.80 8.30
C PHE A 97 21.33 1.07 9.29
N ASP A 98 21.32 1.51 10.53
CA ASP A 98 21.82 0.67 11.60
C ASP A 98 20.92 -0.56 11.67
N ARG A 99 21.46 -1.72 11.36
CA ARG A 99 20.74 -2.98 11.39
C ARG A 99 20.30 -3.24 12.82
N HIS A 100 19.01 -3.22 13.06
CA HIS A 100 18.47 -3.47 14.39
C HIS A 100 18.56 -4.96 14.71
N PRO A 101 19.06 -5.37 15.91
CA PRO A 101 19.23 -6.79 16.25
C PRO A 101 17.97 -7.64 16.05
N GLN A 102 16.80 -7.11 16.40
CA GLN A 102 15.52 -7.80 16.20
C GLN A 102 15.19 -8.16 14.75
N ILE A 103 15.81 -7.51 13.75
CA ILE A 103 15.51 -7.83 12.35
C ILE A 103 16.10 -9.19 11.96
N ASP A 104 17.20 -9.59 12.57
CA ASP A 104 17.84 -10.88 12.30
C ASP A 104 16.95 -12.03 12.72
N ASP A 105 16.34 -11.96 13.91
CA ASP A 105 15.38 -12.93 14.40
C ASP A 105 14.16 -13.05 13.44
N VAL A 106 13.68 -11.91 12.94
CA VAL A 106 12.57 -11.90 11.99
C VAL A 106 12.96 -12.54 10.65
N VAL A 107 14.17 -12.25 10.15
CA VAL A 107 14.71 -12.86 8.92
C VAL A 107 14.83 -14.37 9.07
N ASP A 108 15.33 -14.85 10.21
CA ASP A 108 15.48 -16.26 10.49
C ASP A 108 14.14 -17.01 10.52
N LEU A 109 13.09 -16.39 11.10
CA LEU A 109 11.73 -16.95 11.04
C LEU A 109 11.21 -17.06 9.60
N TYR A 110 11.52 -16.09 8.73
CA TYR A 110 11.17 -16.18 7.31
C TYR A 110 11.92 -17.32 6.60
N HIS A 111 13.19 -17.54 6.90
CA HIS A 111 13.98 -18.64 6.33
C HIS A 111 13.45 -20.00 6.76
N LYS A 112 12.97 -20.12 8.00
CA LYS A 112 12.35 -21.36 8.52
C LYS A 112 10.93 -21.60 7.98
N GLY A 113 10.32 -20.64 7.29
CA GLY A 113 8.94 -20.74 6.81
C GLY A 113 7.88 -20.54 7.90
N GLU A 114 8.26 -20.07 9.08
CA GLU A 114 7.41 -19.91 10.26
C GLU A 114 6.91 -18.48 10.46
N ALA A 115 7.27 -17.56 9.56
CA ALA A 115 7.01 -16.15 9.73
C ALA A 115 5.53 -15.76 9.49
N ASP A 116 4.83 -15.39 10.53
CA ASP A 116 3.68 -14.49 10.47
C ASP A 116 4.10 -13.10 10.96
N PHE A 117 4.44 -12.20 10.04
CA PHE A 117 4.93 -10.87 10.39
C PHE A 117 3.99 -10.09 11.31
N HIS A 118 2.68 -10.26 11.15
CA HIS A 118 1.71 -9.57 12.00
C HIS A 118 1.68 -10.16 13.41
N GLN A 119 1.88 -11.46 13.55
CA GLN A 119 2.00 -12.11 14.86
C GLN A 119 3.32 -11.76 15.53
N ILE A 120 4.44 -11.82 14.80
CA ILE A 120 5.76 -11.42 15.32
C ILE A 120 5.72 -10.02 15.90
N VAL A 121 5.15 -9.07 15.17
CA VAL A 121 5.01 -7.68 15.64
C VAL A 121 4.02 -7.58 16.81
N ALA A 122 2.95 -8.36 16.82
CA ALA A 122 2.01 -8.41 17.93
C ALA A 122 2.70 -8.84 19.23
N ASP A 123 3.53 -9.87 19.15
CA ASP A 123 4.27 -10.43 20.29
C ASP A 123 5.31 -9.44 20.81
N ILE A 124 6.12 -8.86 19.93
CA ILE A 124 7.12 -7.84 20.28
C ILE A 124 6.46 -6.60 20.92
N ALA A 125 5.40 -6.08 20.33
CA ALA A 125 4.71 -4.88 20.82
C ALA A 125 3.78 -5.17 22.01
N GLY A 126 3.43 -6.42 22.29
CA GLY A 126 2.46 -6.81 23.30
C GLY A 126 1.06 -6.25 23.02
N ILE A 127 0.59 -6.42 21.77
CA ILE A 127 -0.73 -5.99 21.30
C ILE A 127 -1.42 -7.13 20.54
N PRO A 128 -2.77 -7.15 20.46
CA PRO A 128 -3.48 -8.17 19.69
C PRO A 128 -3.06 -8.18 18.22
N ARG A 129 -2.93 -9.36 17.60
CA ARG A 129 -2.54 -9.54 16.19
C ARG A 129 -3.39 -8.72 15.21
N LYS A 130 -4.69 -8.56 15.48
CA LYS A 130 -5.59 -7.73 14.65
C LYS A 130 -5.15 -6.26 14.65
N GLN A 131 -4.77 -5.73 15.82
CA GLN A 131 -4.24 -4.37 15.95
C GLN A 131 -2.87 -4.26 15.28
N ALA A 132 -1.96 -5.21 15.52
CA ALA A 132 -0.66 -5.25 14.87
C ALA A 132 -0.78 -5.24 13.35
N LYS A 133 -1.68 -6.04 12.77
CA LYS A 133 -1.96 -6.03 11.32
C LYS A 133 -2.39 -4.64 10.83
N THR A 134 -3.28 -3.97 11.55
CA THR A 134 -3.77 -2.63 11.18
C THR A 134 -2.66 -1.59 11.28
N VAL A 135 -1.86 -1.62 12.34
CA VAL A 135 -0.72 -0.70 12.53
C VAL A 135 0.36 -0.95 11.47
N ASN A 136 0.73 -2.20 11.20
CA ASN A 136 1.70 -2.56 10.17
C ASN A 136 1.29 -2.03 8.79
N LEU A 137 0.06 -2.31 8.37
CA LEU A 137 -0.47 -1.80 7.11
C LEU A 137 -0.56 -0.28 7.15
N GLY A 138 -1.00 0.31 8.27
CA GLY A 138 -1.07 1.74 8.46
C GLY A 138 0.26 2.45 8.24
N LEU A 139 1.32 1.95 8.84
CA LEU A 139 2.68 2.49 8.67
C LEU A 139 3.18 2.35 7.23
N MET A 140 2.97 1.18 6.62
CA MET A 140 3.36 0.95 5.22
C MET A 140 2.63 1.89 4.24
N TYR A 141 1.38 2.24 4.55
CA TYR A 141 0.55 3.11 3.70
C TYR A 141 0.54 4.58 4.12
N GLY A 142 1.34 4.97 5.11
CA GLY A 142 1.42 6.36 5.60
C GLY A 142 0.14 6.83 6.29
N MET A 143 -0.52 5.95 7.03
CA MET A 143 -1.75 6.24 7.77
C MET A 143 -1.44 7.16 8.96
N GLY A 144 -2.22 8.24 9.10
CA GLY A 144 -2.16 9.10 10.28
C GLY A 144 -2.96 8.53 11.47
N LYS A 145 -2.63 9.02 12.67
CA LYS A 145 -3.23 8.60 13.95
C LYS A 145 -4.77 8.67 13.98
N GLY A 146 -5.37 9.71 13.41
CA GLY A 146 -6.83 9.86 13.36
C GLY A 146 -7.50 8.76 12.53
N LYS A 147 -6.91 8.35 11.40
CA LYS A 147 -7.43 7.24 10.61
C LYS A 147 -7.24 5.90 11.32
N LEU A 148 -6.13 5.72 12.05
CA LEU A 148 -5.90 4.54 12.86
C LEU A 148 -6.94 4.43 13.99
N ALA A 149 -7.22 5.54 14.69
CA ALA A 149 -8.24 5.64 15.71
C ALA A 149 -9.60 5.15 15.20
N ASN A 150 -10.04 5.69 14.06
CA ASN A 150 -11.32 5.31 13.44
C ASN A 150 -11.38 3.82 13.03
N ILE A 151 -10.27 3.24 12.54
CA ILE A 151 -10.27 1.82 12.10
C ILE A 151 -10.29 0.86 13.27
N LEU A 152 -9.67 1.24 14.40
CA LEU A 152 -9.60 0.42 15.60
C LEU A 152 -10.68 0.71 16.63
N ASP A 153 -11.56 1.68 16.35
CA ASP A 153 -12.58 2.18 17.26
C ASP A 153 -11.97 2.65 18.60
N LEU A 154 -10.95 3.47 18.49
CA LEU A 154 -10.20 4.05 19.60
C LEU A 154 -10.31 5.58 19.57
N SER A 155 -10.09 6.23 20.72
CA SER A 155 -9.83 7.67 20.76
C SER A 155 -8.48 8.00 20.07
N VAL A 156 -8.29 9.27 19.71
CA VAL A 156 -7.02 9.72 19.10
C VAL A 156 -5.86 9.57 20.09
N GLU A 157 -6.12 9.76 21.38
CA GLU A 157 -5.20 9.59 22.49
C GLU A 157 -4.75 8.14 22.64
N GLU A 158 -5.69 7.20 22.65
CA GLU A 158 -5.41 5.75 22.69
C GLU A 158 -4.66 5.27 21.46
N ALA A 159 -5.05 5.72 20.27
CA ALA A 159 -4.33 5.40 19.03
C ALA A 159 -2.90 5.98 19.03
N THR A 160 -2.70 7.16 19.65
CA THR A 160 -1.37 7.76 19.79
C THR A 160 -0.52 6.96 20.79
N ALA A 161 -1.08 6.54 21.92
CA ALA A 161 -0.40 5.70 22.89
C ALA A 161 -0.01 4.34 22.29
N LEU A 162 -0.92 3.73 21.53
CA LEU A 162 -0.66 2.48 20.80
C LEU A 162 0.49 2.63 19.80
N LEU A 163 0.50 3.71 19.01
CA LEU A 163 1.58 3.98 18.06
C LEU A 163 2.93 4.22 18.75
N ASN A 164 2.95 4.94 19.88
CA ASN A 164 4.16 5.14 20.64
C ASN A 164 4.70 3.81 21.17
N LYS A 165 3.87 3.02 21.85
CA LYS A 165 4.22 1.67 22.32
C LYS A 165 4.77 0.80 21.18
N TYR A 166 4.11 0.81 20.03
CA TYR A 166 4.54 0.08 18.85
C TYR A 166 5.92 0.55 18.36
N ASN A 167 6.11 1.86 18.20
CA ASN A 167 7.37 2.43 17.71
C ASN A 167 8.54 2.17 18.66
N ASP A 168 8.30 2.13 19.97
CA ASP A 168 9.32 1.86 20.99
C ASP A 168 9.74 0.38 20.97
N LYS A 169 8.80 -0.52 20.68
CA LYS A 169 9.04 -1.95 20.66
C LYS A 169 9.50 -2.48 19.30
N VAL A 170 9.14 -1.80 18.20
CA VAL A 170 9.47 -2.19 16.82
C VAL A 170 10.14 -1.01 16.08
N PRO A 171 11.27 -0.50 16.59
CA PRO A 171 11.88 0.75 16.11
C PRO A 171 12.37 0.68 14.67
N PHE A 172 12.72 -0.50 14.15
CA PHE A 172 13.17 -0.67 12.77
C PHE A 172 12.10 -0.28 11.75
N LEU A 173 10.80 -0.46 12.05
CA LEU A 173 9.71 -0.05 11.16
C LEU A 173 9.55 1.46 11.07
N LYS A 174 9.65 2.14 12.22
CA LYS A 174 9.65 3.61 12.25
C LYS A 174 10.86 4.16 11.51
N SER A 175 12.04 3.61 11.77
CA SER A 175 13.30 4.04 11.15
C SER A 175 13.25 3.96 9.63
N ILE A 176 12.78 2.84 9.04
CA ILE A 176 12.68 2.72 7.59
C ILE A 176 11.67 3.70 6.98
N SER A 177 10.53 3.93 7.66
CA SER A 177 9.51 4.89 7.21
C SER A 177 10.07 6.32 7.17
N GLU A 178 10.73 6.75 8.23
CA GLU A 178 11.32 8.09 8.33
C GLU A 178 12.45 8.31 7.32
N LYS A 179 13.35 7.34 7.18
CA LYS A 179 14.49 7.44 6.25
C LYS A 179 14.03 7.46 4.80
N THR A 180 13.06 6.61 4.41
CA THR A 180 12.52 6.63 3.05
C THR A 180 11.75 7.92 2.75
N THR A 181 11.00 8.44 3.70
CA THR A 181 10.30 9.73 3.59
C THR A 181 11.28 10.88 3.45
N ARG A 182 12.33 10.92 4.27
CA ARG A 182 13.39 11.92 4.17
C ARG A 182 14.07 11.88 2.82
N LYS A 183 14.51 10.70 2.35
CA LYS A 183 15.14 10.53 1.03
C LYS A 183 14.22 11.02 -0.10
N ALA A 184 12.92 10.70 -0.03
CA ALA A 184 11.95 11.18 -1.01
C ALA A 184 11.79 12.71 -0.97
N SER A 185 11.82 13.31 0.22
CA SER A 185 11.70 14.77 0.40
C SER A 185 12.93 15.51 -0.14
N GLU A 186 14.13 15.01 0.10
CA GLU A 186 15.39 15.62 -0.30
C GLU A 186 15.65 15.42 -1.79
N SER A 187 15.73 14.19 -2.26
CA SER A 187 16.10 13.86 -3.64
C SER A 187 14.94 13.88 -4.64
N GLY A 188 13.70 13.74 -4.16
CA GLY A 188 12.51 13.59 -5.01
C GLY A 188 12.41 12.23 -5.68
N ILE A 189 13.28 11.28 -5.36
CA ILE A 189 13.32 9.96 -5.99
C ILE A 189 13.67 8.91 -4.94
N ILE A 190 12.93 7.81 -4.96
CA ILE A 190 13.34 6.55 -4.34
C ILE A 190 13.50 5.48 -5.44
N ARG A 191 14.29 4.45 -5.15
CA ARG A 191 14.48 3.32 -6.07
C ARG A 191 14.12 2.02 -5.37
N THR A 192 13.39 1.17 -6.06
CA THR A 192 13.15 -0.20 -5.63
C THR A 192 14.42 -1.04 -5.76
N TRP A 193 14.41 -2.26 -5.22
CA TRP A 193 15.53 -3.20 -5.32
C TRP A 193 16.00 -3.43 -6.78
N LEU A 194 15.06 -3.58 -7.70
CA LEU A 194 15.35 -3.77 -9.12
C LEU A 194 15.59 -2.45 -9.89
N GLY A 195 15.79 -1.33 -9.18
CA GLY A 195 16.17 -0.05 -9.77
C GLY A 195 15.02 0.81 -10.30
N ARG A 196 13.73 0.37 -10.19
CA ARG A 196 12.57 1.20 -10.58
C ARG A 196 12.58 2.52 -9.82
N LYS A 197 12.46 3.61 -10.55
CA LYS A 197 12.44 4.98 -9.99
C LYS A 197 10.99 5.38 -9.67
N CYS A 198 10.73 5.69 -8.41
CA CYS A 198 9.49 6.32 -7.98
C CYS A 198 9.76 7.81 -7.71
N ARG A 199 9.10 8.70 -8.45
CA ARG A 199 9.34 10.16 -8.43
C ARG A 199 8.27 10.87 -7.62
N PHE A 200 8.69 11.97 -6.96
CA PHE A 200 7.84 12.89 -6.18
C PHE A 200 7.98 14.29 -6.76
N ASN A 201 7.29 14.52 -7.87
CA ASN A 201 7.42 15.75 -8.68
C ASN A 201 6.33 16.79 -8.38
N MET A 202 5.40 16.48 -7.48
CA MET A 202 4.36 17.40 -7.06
C MET A 202 4.80 18.12 -5.79
N TYR A 203 4.34 19.36 -5.63
CA TYR A 203 4.69 20.25 -4.54
C TYR A 203 3.44 20.81 -3.87
N GLU A 204 3.55 21.05 -2.57
CA GLU A 204 2.51 21.60 -1.70
C GLU A 204 3.12 22.69 -0.81
N PRO A 205 2.35 23.63 -0.23
CA PRO A 205 2.88 24.60 0.70
C PRO A 205 3.35 23.93 2.00
N LYS A 206 4.34 24.53 2.65
CA LYS A 206 4.81 24.10 3.97
C LYS A 206 3.78 24.33 5.08
N SER A 207 2.85 25.28 4.88
CA SER A 207 1.77 25.55 5.83
C SER A 207 0.73 24.44 5.79
N TYR A 208 0.13 24.14 6.96
CA TYR A 208 -0.86 23.04 7.13
C TYR A 208 -2.24 23.31 6.51
N LYS A 209 -2.42 24.32 5.68
CA LYS A 209 -3.69 24.55 5.00
C LYS A 209 -3.86 23.49 3.90
N TYR A 210 -5.06 22.95 3.80
CA TYR A 210 -5.45 21.97 2.78
C TYR A 210 -5.26 22.56 1.39
N ASN A 211 -4.20 22.16 0.69
CA ASN A 211 -3.85 22.74 -0.58
C ASN A 211 -3.60 21.63 -1.61
N LYS A 212 -3.95 21.92 -2.84
CA LYS A 212 -3.78 21.01 -3.97
C LYS A 212 -2.29 20.91 -4.31
N ALA A 213 -1.76 19.69 -4.32
CA ALA A 213 -0.41 19.45 -4.83
C ALA A 213 -0.36 19.66 -6.34
N MET A 214 0.65 20.39 -6.83
CA MET A 214 0.81 20.77 -8.22
C MET A 214 2.27 20.71 -8.66
N PRO A 215 2.57 20.77 -9.97
CA PRO A 215 3.93 20.87 -10.48
C PRO A 215 4.71 22.04 -9.88
N MET A 216 6.05 21.91 -9.83
CA MET A 216 6.91 22.87 -9.12
C MET A 216 6.72 24.33 -9.56
N LYS A 217 6.60 24.57 -10.89
CA LYS A 217 6.43 25.93 -11.42
C LYS A 217 5.14 26.57 -10.96
N GLU A 218 4.04 25.82 -11.04
CA GLU A 218 2.71 26.27 -10.58
C GLU A 218 2.72 26.50 -9.07
N ALA A 219 3.29 25.59 -8.28
CA ALA A 219 3.38 25.71 -6.83
C ALA A 219 4.19 26.93 -6.37
N ILE A 220 5.26 27.28 -7.09
CA ILE A 220 6.05 28.49 -6.81
C ILE A 220 5.20 29.74 -7.00
N ASN A 221 4.45 29.81 -8.09
CA ASN A 221 3.58 30.96 -8.40
C ASN A 221 2.42 31.08 -7.40
N GLU A 222 1.78 29.94 -7.08
CA GLU A 222 0.60 29.92 -6.21
C GLU A 222 0.95 30.19 -4.73
N TYR A 223 2.09 29.65 -4.24
CA TYR A 223 2.42 29.64 -2.81
C TYR A 223 3.55 30.59 -2.41
N GLY A 224 3.94 31.51 -3.27
CA GLY A 224 4.83 32.62 -2.92
C GLY A 224 6.32 32.27 -2.88
N GLY A 225 6.76 31.32 -3.72
CA GLY A 225 8.17 31.08 -3.94
C GLY A 225 8.68 29.71 -3.48
N LYS A 226 9.92 29.42 -3.85
CA LYS A 226 10.57 28.11 -3.63
C LYS A 226 10.74 27.76 -2.13
N GLY A 227 10.92 28.75 -1.30
CA GLY A 227 11.08 28.60 0.15
C GLY A 227 9.79 28.22 0.87
N SER A 228 8.62 28.50 0.29
CA SER A 228 7.30 28.26 0.88
C SER A 228 6.71 26.89 0.56
N ILE A 229 7.34 26.14 -0.34
CA ILE A 229 6.84 24.83 -0.80
C ILE A 229 7.72 23.66 -0.34
N ARG A 230 7.12 22.48 -0.32
CA ARG A 230 7.78 21.20 -0.09
C ARG A 230 7.27 20.15 -1.09
N ARG A 231 7.99 19.06 -1.25
CA ARG A 231 7.51 17.93 -2.07
C ARG A 231 6.29 17.29 -1.42
N ALA A 232 5.26 17.09 -2.21
CA ALA A 232 4.01 16.46 -1.80
C ALA A 232 4.12 14.92 -1.79
N PHE A 233 3.27 14.27 -1.02
CA PHE A 233 3.09 12.81 -0.98
C PHE A 233 4.32 12.01 -0.53
N THR A 234 5.34 12.62 0.03
CA THR A 234 6.57 11.94 0.46
C THR A 234 6.32 10.92 1.57
N TYR A 235 5.27 11.09 2.36
CA TYR A 235 4.81 10.10 3.34
C TYR A 235 4.41 8.75 2.72
N LYS A 236 4.15 8.70 1.40
CA LYS A 236 3.89 7.47 0.64
C LYS A 236 5.16 6.75 0.16
N ALA A 237 6.36 7.25 0.55
CA ALA A 237 7.61 6.74 0.03
C ALA A 237 7.82 5.25 0.35
N LEU A 238 7.60 4.85 1.61
CA LEU A 238 7.71 3.44 2.02
C LEU A 238 6.74 2.55 1.24
N ASN A 239 5.48 2.97 1.10
CA ASN A 239 4.49 2.23 0.31
C ASN A 239 4.95 2.05 -1.15
N ARG A 240 5.43 3.12 -1.79
CA ARG A 240 5.92 3.05 -3.18
C ARG A 240 7.16 2.16 -3.32
N LEU A 241 8.02 2.14 -2.29
CA LEU A 241 9.19 1.25 -2.25
C LEU A 241 8.76 -0.21 -2.22
N ILE A 242 7.86 -0.56 -1.29
CA ILE A 242 7.39 -1.93 -1.08
C ILE A 242 6.55 -2.40 -2.26
N GLN A 243 5.49 -1.68 -2.62
CA GLN A 243 4.61 -2.07 -3.73
C GLN A 243 5.29 -2.02 -5.11
N GLY A 244 6.28 -1.17 -5.29
CA GLY A 244 7.06 -1.12 -6.52
C GLY A 244 8.08 -2.25 -6.65
N SER A 245 8.29 -3.01 -5.58
CA SER A 245 9.16 -4.21 -5.53
C SER A 245 8.36 -5.51 -5.57
N SER A 246 7.04 -5.42 -5.37
CA SER A 246 6.10 -6.55 -5.32
C SER A 246 5.69 -7.00 -6.70
#